data_c612a8ae92064f44f17de5ad18bd4b88
#
_entry.id   c612a8ae92064f44f17de5ad18bd4b88
#
_cell.length_a   1.000
_cell.length_b   1.000
_cell.length_c   1.000
_cell.angle_alpha   90.00
_cell.angle_beta   90.00
_cell.angle_gamma   90.00
#
_symmetry.space_group_name_H-M   'P 1'
#
loop_
_entity.id
_entity.type
_entity.pdbx_description
1 polymer ?
#
loop_
_entity_poly.entity_id
_entity_poly.type
_entity_poly.pdbx_seq_one_letter_code
_entity_poly.pdbx_strand_id
1 'polypeptide(L)'
;IGGPSGGCCCASDEHLDLPLDFDSLKGIGAMIGSGGLVVMDEDTCMVETARFFMSFTQNESCGKCVPCREGTKRMLEILNRIINNEGSLEDLDMLEKLSQTITETALCGLGQSACKPVQSTLRYFRKEYLAHVVDHHCPICNGRKRHLEINPELCKGCGKCLRNCPVGAIDGQIRMPHTIDTEKCIHCGACWGACPFGAIDAIEEEG
;
A
#
# COMPACT_ATOMS: atom_id res chain seq x y z
N ILE A 1 9.45 5.34 3.30
CA ILE A 1 10.84 5.63 2.86
C ILE A 1 11.42 4.37 2.23
N GLY A 2 12.17 4.51 1.12
CA GLY A 2 12.88 3.41 0.47
C GLY A 2 12.10 2.63 -0.59
N GLY A 3 10.96 3.14 -1.01
CA GLY A 3 10.07 2.48 -1.96
C GLY A 3 9.22 1.37 -1.34
N PRO A 4 8.60 0.50 -2.16
CA PRO A 4 7.57 -0.45 -1.71
C PRO A 4 8.00 -1.45 -0.64
N SER A 5 9.29 -1.71 -0.50
CA SER A 5 9.85 -2.61 0.53
C SER A 5 10.72 -1.90 1.56
N GLY A 6 10.65 -0.58 1.62
CA GLY A 6 11.51 0.25 2.45
C GLY A 6 11.09 0.34 3.91
N GLY A 7 9.85 0.60 4.18
CA GLY A 7 9.25 0.77 5.51
C GLY A 7 8.57 2.12 5.68
N CYS A 8 7.66 2.19 6.65
CA CYS A 8 6.91 3.38 7.03
C CYS A 8 7.36 3.88 8.40
N CYS A 9 7.30 5.19 8.62
CA CYS A 9 7.47 5.78 9.96
C CYS A 9 6.44 6.89 10.14
N CYS A 10 6.10 7.20 11.38
CA CYS A 10 5.27 8.37 11.67
C CYS A 10 6.12 9.65 11.58
N ALA A 11 5.49 10.74 11.14
CA ALA A 11 6.08 12.07 11.10
C ALA A 11 6.04 12.69 12.52
N SER A 12 6.77 12.06 13.47
CA SER A 12 6.97 12.61 14.82
C SER A 12 8.25 13.44 14.86
N ASP A 13 8.35 14.33 15.84
CA ASP A 13 9.53 15.18 16.04
C ASP A 13 10.83 14.37 16.12
N GLU A 14 10.77 13.15 16.67
CA GLU A 14 11.90 12.24 16.74
C GLU A 14 12.41 11.75 15.37
N HIS A 15 11.53 11.73 14.35
CA HIS A 15 11.86 11.21 13.04
C HIS A 15 12.08 12.30 11.99
N LEU A 16 11.57 13.52 12.20
CA LEU A 16 11.67 14.60 11.22
C LEU A 16 13.11 15.10 11.03
N ASP A 17 13.91 15.09 12.09
CA ASP A 17 15.32 15.48 12.04
C ASP A 17 16.28 14.31 11.80
N LEU A 18 15.74 13.10 11.53
CA LEU A 18 16.55 11.92 11.32
C LEU A 18 17.32 12.01 9.98
N PRO A 19 18.65 11.81 9.98
CA PRO A 19 19.40 11.77 8.72
C PRO A 19 18.91 10.66 7.80
N LEU A 20 18.75 10.97 6.51
CA LEU A 20 18.40 9.99 5.48
C LEU A 20 19.64 9.20 5.06
N ASP A 21 20.18 8.43 5.98
CA ASP A 21 21.30 7.52 5.75
C ASP A 21 20.93 6.06 6.10
N PHE A 22 21.82 5.12 5.76
CA PHE A 22 21.55 3.70 5.94
C PHE A 22 21.42 3.29 7.41
N ASP A 23 22.24 3.86 8.28
CA ASP A 23 22.29 3.43 9.70
C ASP A 23 21.14 4.03 10.50
N SER A 24 20.85 5.32 10.31
CA SER A 24 19.75 6.01 10.97
C SER A 24 18.39 5.40 10.61
N LEU A 25 18.14 5.16 9.32
CA LEU A 25 16.89 4.55 8.87
C LEU A 25 16.73 3.10 9.33
N LYS A 26 17.81 2.34 9.42
CA LYS A 26 17.79 0.97 9.95
C LYS A 26 17.36 0.96 11.41
N GLY A 27 17.77 1.96 12.20
CA GLY A 27 17.38 2.11 13.62
C GLY A 27 15.86 2.22 13.83
N ILE A 28 15.15 2.86 12.92
CA ILE A 28 13.67 2.99 12.95
C ILE A 28 12.93 1.87 12.21
N GLY A 29 13.64 0.87 11.68
CA GLY A 29 13.05 -0.25 10.95
C GLY A 29 12.77 0.02 9.46
N ALA A 30 13.23 1.17 8.95
CA ALA A 30 13.17 1.52 7.53
C ALA A 30 14.51 1.24 6.81
N MET A 31 14.56 1.51 5.53
CA MET A 31 15.80 1.45 4.73
C MET A 31 15.71 2.42 3.56
N ILE A 32 16.85 2.91 3.09
CA ILE A 32 16.89 3.81 1.92
C ILE A 32 16.32 3.14 0.67
N GLY A 33 16.59 1.84 0.47
CA GLY A 33 16.10 1.08 -0.67
C GLY A 33 16.38 1.77 -2.00
N SER A 34 15.32 2.06 -2.76
CA SER A 34 15.39 2.77 -4.05
C SER A 34 15.55 4.30 -3.91
N GLY A 35 15.60 4.84 -2.71
CA GLY A 35 15.63 6.28 -2.44
C GLY A 35 14.26 6.98 -2.57
N GLY A 36 13.19 6.23 -2.78
CA GLY A 36 11.85 6.80 -2.86
C GLY A 36 11.39 7.33 -1.50
N LEU A 37 10.73 8.48 -1.51
CA LEU A 37 10.06 9.08 -0.35
C LEU A 37 8.61 9.37 -0.73
N VAL A 38 7.68 8.85 0.05
CA VAL A 38 6.25 9.13 -0.07
C VAL A 38 5.79 9.75 1.24
N VAL A 39 5.21 10.94 1.16
CA VAL A 39 4.58 11.62 2.29
C VAL A 39 3.09 11.39 2.19
N MET A 40 2.49 10.98 3.28
CA MET A 40 1.06 10.70 3.41
C MET A 40 0.49 11.55 4.56
N ASP A 41 -0.76 11.94 4.43
CA ASP A 41 -1.50 12.70 5.42
C ASP A 41 -2.22 11.79 6.43
N GLU A 42 -2.90 12.41 7.39
CA GLU A 42 -3.68 11.74 8.42
C GLU A 42 -4.93 11.02 7.88
N ASP A 43 -5.36 11.34 6.65
CA ASP A 43 -6.49 10.69 5.99
C ASP A 43 -6.10 9.39 5.27
N THR A 44 -4.85 8.98 5.39
CA THR A 44 -4.33 7.76 4.76
C THR A 44 -4.36 6.59 5.73
N CYS A 45 -5.14 5.56 5.42
CA CYS A 45 -5.18 4.31 6.19
C CYS A 45 -3.86 3.53 6.02
N MET A 46 -3.15 3.31 7.13
CA MET A 46 -1.85 2.64 7.08
C MET A 46 -1.97 1.12 6.89
N VAL A 47 -3.12 0.52 7.20
CA VAL A 47 -3.41 -0.89 6.89
C VAL A 47 -3.56 -1.09 5.39
N GLU A 48 -4.29 -0.18 4.71
CA GLU A 48 -4.41 -0.19 3.25
C GLU A 48 -3.07 0.08 2.56
N THR A 49 -2.28 1.00 3.11
CA THR A 49 -0.92 1.27 2.64
C THR A 49 -0.03 0.03 2.72
N ALA A 50 -0.08 -0.70 3.82
CA ALA A 50 0.65 -1.96 3.99
C ALA A 50 0.20 -3.02 2.99
N ARG A 51 -1.11 -3.15 2.77
CA ARG A 51 -1.69 -4.05 1.77
C ARG A 51 -1.21 -3.70 0.36
N PHE A 52 -1.23 -2.41 0.01
CA PHE A 52 -0.76 -1.93 -1.28
C PHE A 52 0.70 -2.33 -1.55
N PHE A 53 1.60 -2.04 -0.61
CA PHE A 53 3.01 -2.38 -0.76
C PHE A 53 3.25 -3.90 -0.78
N MET A 54 2.47 -4.65 -0.01
CA MET A 54 2.54 -6.12 -0.02
C MET A 54 2.07 -6.69 -1.37
N SER A 55 1.01 -6.15 -1.94
CA SER A 55 0.52 -6.52 -3.28
C SER A 55 1.58 -6.28 -4.34
N PHE A 56 2.23 -5.11 -4.32
CA PHE A 56 3.35 -4.82 -5.22
C PHE A 56 4.47 -5.85 -5.06
N THR A 57 4.92 -6.10 -3.83
CA THR A 57 6.03 -7.03 -3.58
C THR A 57 5.70 -8.46 -3.97
N GLN A 58 4.46 -8.88 -3.77
CA GLN A 58 3.99 -10.19 -4.18
C GLN A 58 3.99 -10.35 -5.71
N ASN A 59 3.62 -9.31 -6.46
CA ASN A 59 3.66 -9.29 -7.92
C ASN A 59 5.10 -9.29 -8.47
N GLU A 60 6.03 -8.63 -7.77
CA GLU A 60 7.46 -8.60 -8.14
C GLU A 60 8.23 -9.86 -7.70
N SER A 61 7.60 -10.76 -6.96
CA SER A 61 8.24 -12.01 -6.53
C SER A 61 8.53 -12.90 -7.73
N CYS A 62 9.79 -13.32 -7.88
CA CYS A 62 10.18 -14.27 -8.92
C CYS A 62 9.63 -15.70 -8.70
N GLY A 63 8.97 -15.95 -7.56
CA GLY A 63 8.37 -17.24 -7.21
C GLY A 63 9.34 -18.38 -6.86
N LYS A 64 10.66 -18.13 -6.82
CA LYS A 64 11.66 -19.17 -6.66
C LYS A 64 11.66 -19.81 -5.26
N CYS A 65 11.68 -19.01 -4.21
CA CYS A 65 11.72 -19.53 -2.84
C CYS A 65 10.34 -19.49 -2.18
N VAL A 66 10.01 -20.56 -1.44
CA VAL A 66 8.71 -20.73 -0.79
C VAL A 66 8.39 -19.60 0.20
N PRO A 67 9.31 -19.14 1.08
CA PRO A 67 8.99 -18.09 2.04
C PRO A 67 8.48 -16.79 1.37
N CYS A 68 9.12 -16.36 0.29
CA CYS A 68 8.67 -15.19 -0.46
C CYS A 68 7.37 -15.50 -1.24
N ARG A 69 7.34 -16.55 -2.07
CA ARG A 69 6.19 -16.87 -2.93
C ARG A 69 4.91 -17.08 -2.16
N GLU A 70 4.92 -17.98 -1.17
CA GLU A 70 3.73 -18.33 -0.40
C GLU A 70 3.51 -17.37 0.77
N GLY A 71 4.58 -16.94 1.44
CA GLY A 71 4.48 -16.07 2.61
C GLY A 71 3.89 -14.70 2.27
N THR A 72 4.37 -14.03 1.21
CA THR A 72 3.82 -12.72 0.81
C THR A 72 2.37 -12.84 0.37
N LYS A 73 1.99 -13.94 -0.30
CA LYS A 73 0.61 -14.22 -0.67
C LYS A 73 -0.28 -14.37 0.57
N ARG A 74 0.15 -15.15 1.57
CA ARG A 74 -0.60 -15.32 2.82
C ARG A 74 -0.74 -14.03 3.60
N MET A 75 0.32 -13.22 3.66
CA MET A 75 0.24 -11.90 4.28
C MET A 75 -0.77 -10.98 3.57
N LEU A 76 -0.79 -11.02 2.24
CA LEU A 76 -1.76 -10.23 1.45
C LEU A 76 -3.20 -10.70 1.69
N GLU A 77 -3.44 -12.00 1.78
CA GLU A 77 -4.75 -12.57 2.12
C GLU A 77 -5.23 -12.12 3.51
N ILE A 78 -4.32 -12.10 4.50
CA ILE A 78 -4.62 -11.60 5.84
C ILE A 78 -4.95 -10.11 5.82
N LEU A 79 -4.14 -9.30 5.16
CA LEU A 79 -4.37 -7.86 5.05
C LEU A 79 -5.70 -7.55 4.36
N ASN A 80 -6.07 -8.31 3.31
CA ASN A 80 -7.38 -8.17 2.66
C ASN A 80 -8.53 -8.48 3.62
N ARG A 81 -8.43 -9.53 4.46
CA ARG A 81 -9.46 -9.82 5.48
C ARG A 81 -9.58 -8.67 6.48
N ILE A 82 -8.45 -8.13 6.96
CA ILE A 82 -8.45 -7.02 7.91
C ILE A 82 -9.14 -5.79 7.33
N ILE A 83 -8.85 -5.44 6.07
CA ILE A 83 -9.46 -4.27 5.40
C ILE A 83 -10.95 -4.48 5.15
N ASN A 84 -11.36 -5.70 4.85
CA ASN A 84 -12.78 -6.05 4.68
C ASN A 84 -13.56 -6.20 6.00
N ASN A 85 -12.94 -5.85 7.14
CA ASN A 85 -13.52 -5.99 8.48
C ASN A 85 -13.84 -7.45 8.87
N GLU A 86 -13.14 -8.40 8.27
CA GLU A 86 -13.24 -9.86 8.55
C GLU A 86 -12.00 -10.35 9.34
N GLY A 87 -11.10 -9.44 9.71
CA GLY A 87 -9.88 -9.76 10.43
C GLY A 87 -10.12 -10.04 11.91
N SER A 88 -9.14 -10.70 12.53
CA SER A 88 -9.13 -11.04 13.95
C SER A 88 -7.79 -10.65 14.60
N LEU A 89 -7.73 -10.68 15.95
CA LEU A 89 -6.47 -10.47 16.67
C LEU A 89 -5.42 -11.52 16.32
N GLU A 90 -5.83 -12.75 16.03
CA GLU A 90 -4.95 -13.84 15.61
C GLU A 90 -4.28 -13.52 14.26
N ASP A 91 -4.95 -12.77 13.39
CA ASP A 91 -4.39 -12.32 12.12
C ASP A 91 -3.21 -11.36 12.32
N LEU A 92 -3.25 -10.50 13.33
CA LEU A 92 -2.13 -9.62 13.67
C LEU A 92 -0.92 -10.42 14.14
N ASP A 93 -1.13 -11.39 15.02
CA ASP A 93 -0.05 -12.28 15.48
C ASP A 93 0.51 -13.11 14.32
N MET A 94 -0.34 -13.53 13.39
CA MET A 94 0.09 -14.27 12.20
C MET A 94 0.91 -13.39 11.25
N LEU A 95 0.53 -12.13 11.04
CA LEU A 95 1.31 -11.17 10.25
C LEU A 95 2.72 -10.98 10.84
N GLU A 96 2.83 -10.84 12.16
CA GLU A 96 4.12 -10.70 12.83
C GLU A 96 4.99 -11.94 12.63
N LYS A 97 4.44 -13.14 12.86
CA LYS A 97 5.16 -14.42 12.70
C LYS A 97 5.57 -14.68 11.24
N LEU A 98 4.67 -14.46 10.30
CA LEU A 98 4.97 -14.63 8.87
C LEU A 98 6.04 -13.64 8.42
N SER A 99 5.92 -12.38 8.84
CA SER A 99 6.89 -11.35 8.46
C SER A 99 8.30 -11.69 8.94
N GLN A 100 8.45 -12.17 10.16
CA GLN A 100 9.73 -12.64 10.69
C GLN A 100 10.26 -13.83 9.89
N THR A 101 9.42 -14.86 9.69
CA THR A 101 9.79 -16.07 8.96
C THR A 101 10.26 -15.74 7.54
N ILE A 102 9.53 -14.90 6.81
CA ILE A 102 9.89 -14.51 5.44
C ILE A 102 11.22 -13.76 5.43
N THR A 103 11.39 -12.80 6.35
CA THR A 103 12.62 -11.99 6.44
C THR A 103 13.85 -12.86 6.70
N GLU A 104 13.74 -13.85 7.58
CA GLU A 104 14.85 -14.71 7.98
C GLU A 104 15.17 -15.82 6.98
N THR A 105 14.18 -16.29 6.22
CA THR A 105 14.32 -17.49 5.39
C THR A 105 14.30 -17.25 3.88
N ALA A 106 13.92 -16.03 3.43
CA ALA A 106 13.95 -15.69 2.01
C ALA A 106 15.39 -15.64 1.45
N LEU A 107 15.56 -16.13 0.22
CA LEU A 107 16.88 -16.30 -0.38
C LEU A 107 17.51 -15.03 -0.94
N CYS A 108 16.75 -13.97 -1.13
CA CYS A 108 17.24 -12.72 -1.73
C CYS A 108 16.69 -11.46 -1.06
N GLY A 109 17.30 -10.32 -1.37
CA GLY A 109 16.96 -9.04 -0.76
C GLY A 109 15.49 -8.63 -0.92
N LEU A 110 14.83 -8.98 -2.05
CA LEU A 110 13.41 -8.68 -2.22
C LEU A 110 12.57 -9.39 -1.13
N GLY A 111 12.73 -10.70 -0.97
CA GLY A 111 11.99 -11.44 0.06
C GLY A 111 12.35 -11.01 1.48
N GLN A 112 13.62 -10.75 1.77
CA GLN A 112 14.10 -10.31 3.09
C GLN A 112 13.59 -8.93 3.48
N SER A 113 13.27 -8.06 2.53
CA SER A 113 12.72 -6.73 2.78
C SER A 113 11.21 -6.61 2.54
N ALA A 114 10.59 -7.61 1.92
CA ALA A 114 9.18 -7.62 1.52
C ALA A 114 8.21 -7.21 2.65
N CYS A 115 8.51 -7.64 3.86
CA CYS A 115 7.62 -7.48 5.01
C CYS A 115 7.83 -6.16 5.78
N LYS A 116 8.85 -5.36 5.44
CA LYS A 116 9.15 -4.10 6.16
C LYS A 116 7.99 -3.12 6.23
N PRO A 117 7.20 -2.88 5.18
CA PRO A 117 6.03 -2.02 5.28
C PRO A 117 5.03 -2.53 6.33
N VAL A 118 4.74 -3.82 6.35
CA VAL A 118 3.81 -4.41 7.32
C VAL A 118 4.37 -4.34 8.74
N GLN A 119 5.65 -4.69 8.93
CA GLN A 119 6.30 -4.63 10.24
C GLN A 119 6.31 -3.21 10.81
N SER A 120 6.65 -2.22 9.98
CA SER A 120 6.70 -0.82 10.39
C SER A 120 5.33 -0.23 10.64
N THR A 121 4.33 -0.51 9.82
CA THR A 121 2.96 -0.05 10.07
C THR A 121 2.35 -0.70 11.30
N LEU A 122 2.56 -1.99 11.55
CA LEU A 122 2.15 -2.65 12.79
C LEU A 122 2.81 -2.02 14.02
N ARG A 123 4.08 -1.61 13.91
CA ARG A 123 4.81 -0.98 15.01
C ARG A 123 4.31 0.43 15.33
N TYR A 124 4.15 1.27 14.31
CA TYR A 124 3.84 2.70 14.51
C TYR A 124 2.34 3.00 14.52
N PHE A 125 1.53 2.20 13.83
CA PHE A 125 0.10 2.44 13.62
C PHE A 125 -0.77 1.27 14.14
N ARG A 126 -0.31 0.58 15.19
CA ARG A 126 -1.03 -0.58 15.76
C ARG A 126 -2.47 -0.29 16.14
N LYS A 127 -2.77 0.97 16.54
CA LYS A 127 -4.15 1.39 16.88
C LYS A 127 -5.10 1.28 15.69
N GLU A 128 -4.63 1.59 14.48
CA GLU A 128 -5.44 1.45 13.28
C GLU A 128 -5.75 -0.03 12.99
N TYR A 129 -4.73 -0.91 13.10
CA TYR A 129 -4.95 -2.34 12.95
C TYR A 129 -5.95 -2.89 13.98
N LEU A 130 -5.84 -2.47 15.25
CA LEU A 130 -6.78 -2.87 16.30
C LEU A 130 -8.20 -2.41 15.99
N ALA A 131 -8.40 -1.19 15.52
CA ALA A 131 -9.71 -0.70 15.12
C ALA A 131 -10.33 -1.55 14.00
N HIS A 132 -9.54 -1.95 13.00
CA HIS A 132 -10.02 -2.84 11.95
C HIS A 132 -10.42 -4.23 12.44
N VAL A 133 -9.68 -4.83 13.39
CA VAL A 133 -9.92 -6.23 13.81
C VAL A 133 -10.80 -6.35 15.05
N VAL A 134 -10.90 -5.33 15.89
CA VAL A 134 -11.72 -5.34 17.12
C VAL A 134 -13.03 -4.60 16.91
N ASP A 135 -12.94 -3.38 16.37
CA ASP A 135 -14.11 -2.52 16.18
C ASP A 135 -14.76 -2.75 14.81
N HIS A 136 -14.12 -3.55 13.96
CA HIS A 136 -14.54 -3.80 12.58
C HIS A 136 -14.83 -2.51 11.80
N HIS A 137 -13.99 -1.52 12.02
CA HIS A 137 -14.16 -0.17 11.52
C HIS A 137 -12.81 0.48 11.22
N CYS A 138 -12.70 1.12 10.06
CA CYS A 138 -11.53 1.92 9.74
C CYS A 138 -11.65 3.31 10.39
N PRO A 139 -10.76 3.70 11.31
CA PRO A 139 -10.86 5.01 11.95
C PRO A 139 -10.59 6.18 11.00
N ILE A 140 -9.94 5.91 9.88
CA ILE A 140 -9.57 6.91 8.88
C ILE A 140 -10.67 7.04 7.82
N CYS A 141 -11.03 5.95 7.17
CA CYS A 141 -11.99 5.99 6.06
C CYS A 141 -13.46 5.80 6.49
N ASN A 142 -13.75 5.58 7.79
CA ASN A 142 -15.13 5.45 8.32
C ASN A 142 -16.04 4.51 7.50
N GLY A 143 -15.46 3.46 6.90
CA GLY A 143 -16.19 2.61 5.96
C GLY A 143 -16.42 3.26 4.59
N ARG A 144 -15.98 4.48 4.37
CA ARG A 144 -16.08 5.14 3.07
C ARG A 144 -15.15 4.45 2.07
N LYS A 145 -15.72 3.75 1.14
CA LYS A 145 -15.00 3.26 -0.03
C LYS A 145 -14.79 4.46 -0.95
N ARG A 146 -13.57 5.02 -0.93
CA ARG A 146 -13.20 6.00 -1.97
C ARG A 146 -12.86 5.22 -3.22
N HIS A 147 -13.55 5.48 -4.30
CA HIS A 147 -13.13 5.03 -5.62
C HIS A 147 -12.74 6.22 -6.49
N LEU A 148 -11.82 5.97 -7.41
CA LEU A 148 -11.42 7.00 -8.37
C LEU A 148 -12.28 6.86 -9.62
N GLU A 149 -12.85 7.97 -10.07
CA GLU A 149 -13.64 8.03 -11.28
C GLU A 149 -13.05 9.05 -12.26
N ILE A 150 -13.15 8.74 -13.55
CA ILE A 150 -12.72 9.67 -14.60
C ILE A 150 -13.95 10.41 -15.14
N ASN A 151 -13.96 11.73 -14.96
CA ASN A 151 -14.98 12.58 -15.55
C ASN A 151 -14.81 12.61 -17.08
N PRO A 152 -15.78 12.06 -17.84
CA PRO A 152 -15.66 11.95 -19.28
C PRO A 152 -15.66 13.30 -20.02
N GLU A 153 -16.26 14.35 -19.42
CA GLU A 153 -16.29 15.69 -20.01
C GLU A 153 -14.93 16.39 -19.96
N LEU A 154 -14.19 16.16 -18.89
CA LEU A 154 -12.85 16.72 -18.68
C LEU A 154 -11.76 15.86 -19.32
N CYS A 155 -11.99 14.57 -19.49
CA CYS A 155 -11.02 13.64 -20.02
C CYS A 155 -10.76 13.88 -21.52
N LYS A 156 -9.50 14.18 -21.86
CA LYS A 156 -9.05 14.41 -23.25
C LYS A 156 -8.45 13.15 -23.91
N GLY A 157 -8.54 12.00 -23.26
CA GLY A 157 -8.02 10.75 -23.81
C GLY A 157 -6.50 10.74 -24.06
N CYS A 158 -5.72 11.43 -23.23
CA CYS A 158 -4.26 11.55 -23.43
C CYS A 158 -3.45 10.30 -23.05
N GLY A 159 -4.07 9.34 -22.38
CA GLY A 159 -3.48 8.07 -21.96
C GLY A 159 -2.39 8.16 -20.88
N LYS A 160 -2.20 9.32 -20.21
CA LYS A 160 -1.23 9.44 -19.12
C LYS A 160 -1.61 8.55 -17.93
N CYS A 161 -2.86 8.59 -17.51
CA CYS A 161 -3.38 7.77 -16.42
C CYS A 161 -3.21 6.27 -16.69
N LEU A 162 -3.51 5.83 -17.92
CA LEU A 162 -3.38 4.44 -18.36
C LEU A 162 -1.91 3.96 -18.23
N ARG A 163 -0.94 4.78 -18.69
CA ARG A 163 0.48 4.43 -18.62
C ARG A 163 1.04 4.43 -17.20
N ASN A 164 0.45 5.20 -16.29
CA ASN A 164 0.88 5.32 -14.89
C ASN A 164 0.14 4.36 -13.95
N CYS A 165 -0.84 3.61 -14.44
CA CYS A 165 -1.55 2.65 -13.61
C CYS A 165 -0.70 1.39 -13.40
N PRO A 166 -0.23 1.10 -12.16
CA PRO A 166 0.66 -0.03 -11.91
C PRO A 166 -0.03 -1.39 -12.05
N VAL A 167 -1.36 -1.41 -11.97
CA VAL A 167 -2.17 -2.65 -12.02
C VAL A 167 -3.01 -2.77 -13.29
N GLY A 168 -2.87 -1.83 -14.23
CA GLY A 168 -3.64 -1.86 -15.48
C GLY A 168 -5.15 -1.75 -15.27
N ALA A 169 -5.60 -1.04 -14.24
CA ALA A 169 -7.02 -0.85 -13.94
C ALA A 169 -7.68 0.25 -14.80
N ILE A 170 -6.96 0.85 -15.73
CA ILE A 170 -7.52 1.92 -16.59
C ILE A 170 -7.57 1.43 -18.01
N ASP A 171 -8.73 1.58 -18.64
CA ASP A 171 -8.96 1.24 -20.03
C ASP A 171 -9.42 2.47 -20.81
N GLY A 172 -9.17 2.49 -22.11
CA GLY A 172 -9.59 3.54 -23.01
C GLY A 172 -8.67 3.70 -24.23
N GLN A 173 -9.18 4.40 -25.23
CA GLN A 173 -8.46 4.68 -26.46
C GLN A 173 -7.96 6.14 -26.49
N ILE A 174 -6.89 6.39 -27.24
CA ILE A 174 -6.37 7.75 -27.44
C ILE A 174 -7.46 8.64 -28.04
N ARG A 175 -7.63 9.83 -27.46
CA ARG A 175 -8.68 10.82 -27.80
C ARG A 175 -10.12 10.41 -27.43
N MET A 176 -10.29 9.33 -26.67
CA MET A 176 -11.56 8.93 -26.08
C MET A 176 -11.46 9.00 -24.55
N PRO A 177 -12.53 9.29 -23.83
CA PRO A 177 -12.53 9.21 -22.39
C PRO A 177 -12.09 7.82 -21.91
N HIS A 178 -11.25 7.80 -20.86
CA HIS A 178 -10.82 6.56 -20.22
C HIS A 178 -11.77 6.20 -19.08
N THR A 179 -11.76 4.95 -18.66
CA THR A 179 -12.55 4.43 -17.53
C THR A 179 -11.63 3.71 -16.56
N ILE A 180 -12.03 3.67 -15.30
CA ILE A 180 -11.31 2.93 -14.24
C ILE A 180 -12.15 1.68 -13.90
N ASP A 181 -11.51 0.52 -13.96
CA ASP A 181 -12.05 -0.74 -13.46
C ASP A 181 -11.87 -0.73 -11.93
N THR A 182 -12.97 -0.51 -11.21
CA THR A 182 -12.96 -0.40 -9.74
C THR A 182 -12.61 -1.70 -9.04
N GLU A 183 -12.82 -2.87 -9.67
CA GLU A 183 -12.43 -4.17 -9.12
C GLU A 183 -10.91 -4.39 -9.16
N LYS A 184 -10.25 -3.85 -10.19
CA LYS A 184 -8.79 -3.92 -10.34
C LYS A 184 -8.07 -2.75 -9.68
N CYS A 185 -8.78 -1.64 -9.44
CA CYS A 185 -8.19 -0.43 -8.89
C CYS A 185 -7.75 -0.62 -7.44
N ILE A 186 -6.49 -0.34 -7.17
CA ILE A 186 -5.89 -0.41 -5.83
C ILE A 186 -5.87 0.95 -5.12
N HIS A 187 -6.57 1.93 -5.62
CA HIS A 187 -6.74 3.29 -5.06
C HIS A 187 -5.43 4.05 -4.77
N CYS A 188 -4.34 3.74 -5.48
CA CYS A 188 -3.00 4.32 -5.23
C CYS A 188 -2.85 5.80 -5.61
N GLY A 189 -3.83 6.42 -6.26
CA GLY A 189 -3.80 7.82 -6.67
C GLY A 189 -2.83 8.18 -7.82
N ALA A 190 -2.02 7.25 -8.33
CA ALA A 190 -1.02 7.52 -9.36
C ALA A 190 -1.60 8.14 -10.64
N CYS A 191 -2.80 7.71 -11.02
CA CYS A 191 -3.53 8.27 -12.17
C CYS A 191 -4.03 9.69 -11.90
N TRP A 192 -4.49 9.97 -10.68
CA TRP A 192 -4.95 11.28 -10.25
C TRP A 192 -3.84 12.31 -10.33
N GLY A 193 -2.71 12.05 -9.69
CA GLY A 193 -1.53 12.92 -9.76
C GLY A 193 -0.95 13.08 -11.18
N ALA A 194 -1.16 12.09 -12.06
CA ALA A 194 -0.66 12.15 -13.43
C ALA A 194 -1.58 12.89 -14.40
N CYS A 195 -2.84 13.15 -14.03
CA CYS A 195 -3.82 13.76 -14.95
C CYS A 195 -3.61 15.27 -15.08
N PRO A 196 -3.15 15.78 -16.25
CA PRO A 196 -2.90 17.21 -16.43
C PRO A 196 -4.19 18.03 -16.62
N PHE A 197 -5.32 17.36 -16.72
CA PHE A 197 -6.62 18.00 -16.98
C PHE A 197 -7.54 18.00 -15.75
N GLY A 198 -7.07 17.45 -14.62
CA GLY A 198 -7.89 17.31 -13.40
C GLY A 198 -9.19 16.52 -13.67
N ALA A 199 -9.13 15.53 -14.55
CA ALA A 199 -10.32 14.76 -14.96
C ALA A 199 -10.54 13.52 -14.08
N ILE A 200 -9.84 13.36 -12.97
CA ILE A 200 -9.97 12.19 -12.09
C ILE A 200 -10.30 12.72 -10.70
N ASP A 201 -11.42 12.27 -10.18
CA ASP A 201 -11.92 12.65 -8.86
C ASP A 201 -11.99 11.43 -7.96
N ALA A 202 -11.79 11.65 -6.65
CA ALA A 202 -12.07 10.66 -5.63
C ALA A 202 -13.54 10.81 -5.23
N ILE A 203 -14.35 9.81 -5.53
CA ILE A 203 -15.76 9.76 -5.17
C ILE A 203 -15.89 8.98 -3.86
N GLU A 204 -16.57 9.57 -2.88
CA GLU A 204 -16.92 8.89 -1.63
C GLU A 204 -18.28 8.20 -1.82
N GLU A 205 -18.33 6.89 -1.66
CA GLU A 205 -19.61 6.17 -1.55
C GLU A 205 -20.10 6.30 -0.10
N GLU A 206 -21.27 6.88 0.07
CA GLU A 206 -21.98 6.79 1.34
C GLU A 206 -22.40 5.32 1.55
N GLY A 207 -21.80 4.67 2.57
CA GLY A 207 -22.09 3.29 2.95
C GLY A 207 -23.41 3.14 3.70
#